data_80a8f44e6fb5d8d5071718f28d77ebb6
#
_entry.id   80a8f44e6fb5d8d5071718f28d77ebb6
#
_cell.length_a   1.000
_cell.length_b   1.000
_cell.length_c   1.000
_cell.angle_alpha   90.00
_cell.angle_beta   90.00
_cell.angle_gamma   90.00
#
_symmetry.space_group_name_H-M   'P 1'
#
loop_
_entity.id
_entity.type
_entity.pdbx_description
1 polymer ?
#
loop_
_entity_poly.entity_id
_entity_poly.type
_entity_poly.pdbx_seq_one_letter_code
_entity_poly.pdbx_strand_id
1 'polypeptide(L)'
;MSKQMRYLNTGDGHSTAIHHWPTQAATSKGILVWLHGMAEHGARYEPLAKALNEQGWHLYCPDHRGHGLSVSEACPKGHFGDDNGWDCLVEDALAVIAMARETHPGLPCVLGGHSMGSFIALAAAQRTGENLSGLVLCASDYHPAAYYTLMGLPVRLTRRRNGKRGVSPLIRRMTFGAWAKRVPNPSTEFDWLSNDRDQVQRYLDDDLCGFDCTTESWCQLIEGLRQIHSIVQLAELPDQLPVLLLGGEQDPISDIGKGMLALEQVLHTMETPLTAHLCCEGRHEIRHDHCGDQVLDTMRQWLEPLALMGCALASPRPTPSVRVLL
;
A
#
# COMPACT_ATOMS: atom_id res chain seq x y z
N MET A 1 -14.10 13.76 -15.06
CA MET A 1 -12.82 13.07 -14.83
C MET A 1 -12.86 11.73 -15.54
N SER A 2 -11.94 11.44 -16.46
CA SER A 2 -11.94 10.16 -17.19
C SER A 2 -10.88 9.23 -16.58
N LYS A 3 -11.34 8.20 -15.89
CA LYS A 3 -10.50 7.06 -15.51
C LYS A 3 -10.01 6.37 -16.79
N GLN A 4 -8.72 6.07 -16.83
CA GLN A 4 -8.08 5.29 -17.89
C GLN A 4 -7.68 3.94 -17.33
N MET A 5 -7.97 2.86 -18.04
CA MET A 5 -7.43 1.55 -17.75
C MET A 5 -6.16 1.33 -18.55
N ARG A 6 -5.10 0.90 -17.87
CA ARG A 6 -3.83 0.52 -18.49
C ARG A 6 -3.50 -0.91 -18.08
N TYR A 7 -2.70 -1.58 -18.89
CA TYR A 7 -2.18 -2.90 -18.57
C TYR A 7 -0.67 -2.89 -18.75
N LEU A 8 0.04 -3.41 -17.76
CA LEU A 8 1.49 -3.52 -17.75
C LEU A 8 1.86 -5.00 -17.71
N ASN A 9 2.58 -5.47 -18.72
CA ASN A 9 3.14 -6.82 -18.70
C ASN A 9 4.45 -6.80 -17.92
N THR A 10 4.50 -7.55 -16.85
CA THR A 10 5.70 -7.68 -16.00
C THR A 10 6.68 -8.72 -16.54
N GLY A 11 7.90 -8.74 -16.02
CA GLY A 11 8.99 -9.56 -16.56
C GLY A 11 8.74 -11.07 -16.56
N ASP A 12 7.79 -11.55 -15.76
CA ASP A 12 7.35 -12.94 -15.68
C ASP A 12 6.10 -13.25 -16.55
N GLY A 13 5.64 -12.25 -17.32
CA GLY A 13 4.49 -12.38 -18.23
C GLY A 13 3.13 -12.17 -17.55
N HIS A 14 3.08 -11.77 -16.26
CA HIS A 14 1.84 -11.36 -15.63
C HIS A 14 1.36 -10.02 -16.19
N SER A 15 0.05 -9.86 -16.35
CA SER A 15 -0.57 -8.60 -16.82
C SER A 15 -1.22 -7.89 -15.64
N THR A 16 -0.61 -6.81 -15.19
CA THR A 16 -1.11 -5.96 -14.10
C THR A 16 -2.06 -4.90 -14.65
N ALA A 17 -3.31 -4.92 -14.23
CA ALA A 17 -4.30 -3.89 -14.56
C ALA A 17 -4.06 -2.66 -13.67
N ILE A 18 -4.10 -1.47 -14.25
CA ILE A 18 -3.80 -0.22 -13.56
C ILE A 18 -4.93 0.77 -13.79
N HIS A 19 -5.56 1.19 -12.72
CA HIS A 19 -6.49 2.30 -12.71
C HIS A 19 -5.70 3.60 -12.68
N HIS A 20 -5.75 4.37 -13.75
CA HIS A 20 -5.09 5.66 -13.86
C HIS A 20 -6.11 6.79 -13.93
N TRP A 21 -5.99 7.73 -13.01
CA TRP A 21 -6.75 8.98 -13.00
C TRP A 21 -5.78 10.14 -13.23
N PRO A 22 -5.68 10.61 -14.50
CA PRO A 22 -4.84 11.77 -14.82
C PRO A 22 -5.44 13.05 -14.23
N THR A 23 -4.60 13.91 -13.68
CA THR A 23 -5.06 15.25 -13.30
C THR A 23 -5.49 16.04 -14.50
N GLN A 24 -6.48 16.92 -14.33
CA GLN A 24 -6.93 17.89 -15.32
C GLN A 24 -6.61 19.34 -14.89
N ALA A 25 -5.88 19.50 -13.78
CA ALA A 25 -5.37 20.80 -13.39
C ALA A 25 -4.44 21.37 -14.46
N ALA A 26 -4.41 22.68 -14.59
CA ALA A 26 -3.56 23.38 -15.55
C ALA A 26 -2.07 23.06 -15.37
N THR A 27 -1.65 22.71 -14.16
CA THR A 27 -0.29 22.31 -13.83
C THR A 27 -0.30 20.98 -13.11
N SER A 28 0.44 20.01 -13.63
CA SER A 28 0.69 18.75 -12.93
C SER A 28 1.74 18.97 -11.82
N LYS A 29 1.43 18.55 -10.60
CA LYS A 29 2.29 18.74 -9.41
C LYS A 29 3.06 17.47 -9.02
N GLY A 30 2.54 16.29 -9.34
CA GLY A 30 3.19 15.04 -8.96
C GLY A 30 2.39 13.79 -9.35
N ILE A 31 2.96 12.67 -8.99
CA ILE A 31 2.44 11.32 -9.22
C ILE A 31 2.25 10.67 -7.85
N LEU A 32 1.08 10.10 -7.60
CA LEU A 32 0.86 9.16 -6.51
C LEU A 32 0.61 7.77 -7.09
N VAL A 33 1.47 6.81 -6.77
CA VAL A 33 1.20 5.39 -6.97
C VAL A 33 0.63 4.86 -5.66
N TRP A 34 -0.60 4.31 -5.70
CA TRP A 34 -1.32 3.85 -4.52
C TRP A 34 -1.61 2.36 -4.62
N LEU A 35 -1.21 1.60 -3.61
CA LEU A 35 -1.34 0.15 -3.53
C LEU A 35 -2.48 -0.21 -2.58
N HIS A 36 -3.44 -0.99 -3.07
CA HIS A 36 -4.63 -1.39 -2.31
C HIS A 36 -4.35 -2.52 -1.30
N GLY A 37 -5.26 -2.77 -0.37
CA GLY A 37 -5.17 -3.83 0.65
C GLY A 37 -5.53 -5.23 0.13
N MET A 38 -5.46 -6.22 1.01
CA MET A 38 -5.85 -7.59 0.71
C MET A 38 -7.37 -7.69 0.52
N ALA A 39 -7.78 -8.51 -0.43
CA ALA A 39 -9.18 -8.79 -0.75
C ALA A 39 -10.01 -7.53 -1.09
N GLU A 40 -9.38 -6.58 -1.76
CA GLU A 40 -10.00 -5.42 -2.39
C GLU A 40 -9.36 -5.14 -3.75
N HIS A 41 -9.56 -3.97 -4.36
CA HIS A 41 -9.02 -3.62 -5.67
C HIS A 41 -8.86 -2.10 -5.86
N GLY A 42 -8.05 -1.72 -6.86
CA GLY A 42 -7.65 -0.33 -7.09
C GLY A 42 -8.79 0.63 -7.44
N ALA A 43 -9.89 0.17 -8.04
CA ALA A 43 -11.00 1.06 -8.41
C ALA A 43 -11.69 1.73 -7.20
N ARG A 44 -11.58 1.16 -6.00
CA ARG A 44 -12.13 1.72 -4.75
C ARG A 44 -11.49 3.07 -4.38
N TYR A 45 -10.33 3.37 -4.93
CA TYR A 45 -9.59 4.61 -4.65
C TYR A 45 -9.94 5.77 -5.58
N GLU A 46 -11.02 5.66 -6.38
CA GLU A 46 -11.54 6.77 -7.19
C GLU A 46 -11.86 8.03 -6.37
N PRO A 47 -12.45 7.97 -5.15
CA PRO A 47 -12.66 9.16 -4.33
C PRO A 47 -11.35 9.85 -3.93
N LEU A 48 -10.31 9.10 -3.57
CA LEU A 48 -8.97 9.63 -3.31
C LEU A 48 -8.38 10.29 -4.57
N ALA A 49 -8.51 9.60 -5.71
CA ALA A 49 -8.02 10.11 -6.98
C ALA A 49 -8.68 11.44 -7.35
N LYS A 50 -10.01 11.55 -7.24
CA LYS A 50 -10.73 12.81 -7.50
C LYS A 50 -10.21 13.96 -6.66
N ALA A 51 -10.07 13.73 -5.36
CA ALA A 51 -9.65 14.73 -4.41
C ALA A 51 -8.20 15.24 -4.64
N LEU A 52 -7.29 14.37 -5.07
CA LEU A 52 -5.90 14.72 -5.35
C LEU A 52 -5.70 15.26 -6.77
N ASN A 53 -6.50 14.82 -7.74
CA ASN A 53 -6.44 15.37 -9.10
C ASN A 53 -6.79 16.86 -9.15
N GLU A 54 -7.73 17.32 -8.33
CA GLU A 54 -8.07 18.75 -8.20
C GLU A 54 -6.85 19.57 -7.77
N GLN A 55 -5.90 18.96 -7.09
CA GLN A 55 -4.65 19.59 -6.65
C GLN A 55 -3.47 19.38 -7.60
N GLY A 56 -3.68 18.72 -8.73
CA GLY A 56 -2.63 18.52 -9.73
C GLY A 56 -1.87 17.19 -9.64
N TRP A 57 -2.33 16.24 -8.83
CA TRP A 57 -1.69 14.93 -8.72
C TRP A 57 -2.31 13.91 -9.68
N HIS A 58 -1.49 13.17 -10.41
CA HIS A 58 -1.89 11.96 -11.12
C HIS A 58 -1.96 10.80 -10.13
N LEU A 59 -2.99 9.96 -10.21
CA LEU A 59 -3.07 8.76 -9.36
C LEU A 59 -3.04 7.50 -10.21
N TYR A 60 -2.15 6.58 -9.87
CA TYR A 60 -2.03 5.23 -10.43
C TYR A 60 -2.31 4.23 -9.32
N CYS A 61 -3.29 3.35 -9.51
CA CYS A 61 -3.60 2.30 -8.56
C CYS A 61 -3.64 0.95 -9.30
N PRO A 62 -2.56 0.14 -9.26
CA PRO A 62 -2.59 -1.19 -9.82
C PRO A 62 -3.48 -2.11 -9.01
N ASP A 63 -4.15 -3.05 -9.67
CA ASP A 63 -4.70 -4.24 -9.01
C ASP A 63 -3.55 -5.22 -8.77
N HIS A 64 -3.39 -5.68 -7.54
CA HIS A 64 -2.39 -6.69 -7.21
C HIS A 64 -2.68 -8.04 -7.88
N ARG A 65 -1.67 -8.88 -8.07
CA ARG A 65 -1.84 -10.26 -8.55
C ARG A 65 -2.93 -10.98 -7.75
N GLY A 66 -3.84 -11.65 -8.46
CA GLY A 66 -4.98 -12.33 -7.85
C GLY A 66 -6.06 -11.40 -7.31
N HIS A 67 -6.03 -10.11 -7.64
CA HIS A 67 -7.01 -9.12 -7.20
C HIS A 67 -7.58 -8.35 -8.40
N GLY A 68 -8.79 -7.80 -8.22
CA GLY A 68 -9.42 -6.95 -9.22
C GLY A 68 -9.41 -7.55 -10.61
N LEU A 69 -8.83 -6.83 -11.57
CA LEU A 69 -8.67 -7.26 -12.97
C LEU A 69 -7.32 -7.94 -13.25
N SER A 70 -6.41 -8.05 -12.27
CA SER A 70 -5.10 -8.69 -12.38
C SER A 70 -5.15 -10.18 -12.01
N VAL A 71 -6.08 -10.89 -12.61
CA VAL A 71 -6.26 -12.34 -12.41
C VAL A 71 -5.85 -13.12 -13.66
N SER A 72 -5.26 -14.29 -13.45
CA SER A 72 -4.81 -15.19 -14.51
C SER A 72 -4.89 -16.65 -14.04
N GLU A 73 -4.60 -17.61 -14.89
CA GLU A 73 -4.48 -19.02 -14.51
C GLU A 73 -3.36 -19.25 -13.47
N ALA A 74 -2.25 -18.52 -13.59
CA ALA A 74 -1.14 -18.56 -12.63
C ALA A 74 -1.48 -17.83 -11.32
N CYS A 75 -2.26 -16.75 -11.40
CA CYS A 75 -2.67 -15.93 -10.27
C CYS A 75 -4.21 -15.80 -10.23
N PRO A 76 -4.95 -16.89 -9.92
CA PRO A 76 -6.40 -16.80 -9.76
C PRO A 76 -6.76 -15.95 -8.53
N LYS A 77 -8.03 -15.61 -8.39
CA LYS A 77 -8.54 -14.76 -7.31
C LYS A 77 -8.01 -15.19 -5.93
N GLY A 78 -7.35 -14.27 -5.23
CA GLY A 78 -6.76 -14.49 -3.91
C GLY A 78 -5.40 -15.22 -3.92
N HIS A 79 -4.79 -15.42 -5.10
CA HIS A 79 -3.52 -16.12 -5.22
C HIS A 79 -2.45 -15.26 -5.89
N PHE A 80 -1.31 -15.03 -5.20
CA PHE A 80 -0.22 -14.18 -5.70
C PHE A 80 0.72 -14.91 -6.67
N GLY A 81 0.58 -16.23 -6.80
CA GLY A 81 1.45 -17.14 -7.55
C GLY A 81 1.95 -18.27 -6.66
N ASP A 82 2.35 -19.38 -7.30
CA ASP A 82 2.77 -20.60 -6.59
C ASP A 82 4.16 -20.44 -5.92
N ASP A 83 5.01 -19.53 -6.45
CA ASP A 83 6.36 -19.30 -5.95
C ASP A 83 6.68 -17.80 -6.01
N ASN A 84 7.42 -17.29 -5.01
CA ASN A 84 7.91 -15.93 -4.93
C ASN A 84 6.85 -14.82 -5.10
N GLY A 85 5.58 -15.09 -4.81
CA GLY A 85 4.48 -14.14 -5.05
C GLY A 85 4.62 -12.82 -4.29
N TRP A 86 5.24 -12.83 -3.10
CA TRP A 86 5.57 -11.59 -2.39
C TRP A 86 6.56 -10.72 -3.18
N ASP A 87 7.66 -11.30 -3.64
CA ASP A 87 8.63 -10.56 -4.45
C ASP A 87 8.01 -10.09 -5.76
N CYS A 88 7.17 -10.90 -6.39
CA CYS A 88 6.44 -10.51 -7.58
C CYS A 88 5.50 -9.31 -7.34
N LEU A 89 4.79 -9.25 -6.19
CA LEU A 89 3.97 -8.08 -5.82
C LEU A 89 4.80 -6.81 -5.71
N VAL A 90 6.00 -6.91 -5.14
CA VAL A 90 6.92 -5.77 -5.00
C VAL A 90 7.47 -5.36 -6.38
N GLU A 91 7.88 -6.30 -7.22
CA GLU A 91 8.36 -6.02 -8.58
C GLU A 91 7.27 -5.40 -9.48
N ASP A 92 6.01 -5.84 -9.34
CA ASP A 92 4.88 -5.21 -10.04
C ASP A 92 4.72 -3.74 -9.62
N ALA A 93 4.84 -3.45 -8.32
CA ALA A 93 4.78 -2.07 -7.82
C ALA A 93 5.94 -1.22 -8.36
N LEU A 94 7.17 -1.75 -8.39
CA LEU A 94 8.34 -1.09 -8.95
C LEU A 94 8.17 -0.81 -10.45
N ALA A 95 7.61 -1.75 -11.21
CA ALA A 95 7.34 -1.58 -12.64
C ALA A 95 6.29 -0.48 -12.89
N VAL A 96 5.24 -0.39 -12.05
CA VAL A 96 4.24 0.69 -12.13
C VAL A 96 4.86 2.05 -11.80
N ILE A 97 5.73 2.14 -10.80
CA ILE A 97 6.48 3.36 -10.46
C ILE A 97 7.33 3.81 -11.65
N ALA A 98 8.08 2.89 -12.26
CA ALA A 98 8.92 3.19 -13.42
C ALA A 98 8.08 3.72 -14.59
N MET A 99 7.00 3.02 -14.96
CA MET A 99 6.07 3.43 -16.02
C MET A 99 5.45 4.82 -15.76
N ALA A 100 5.04 5.08 -14.52
CA ALA A 100 4.42 6.35 -14.15
C ALA A 100 5.41 7.51 -14.26
N ARG A 101 6.67 7.31 -13.85
CA ARG A 101 7.76 8.29 -13.96
C ARG A 101 8.16 8.52 -15.41
N GLU A 102 8.20 7.50 -16.26
CA GLU A 102 8.43 7.65 -17.71
C GLU A 102 7.30 8.42 -18.38
N THR A 103 6.06 8.21 -17.96
CA THR A 103 4.89 8.93 -18.49
C THR A 103 4.90 10.41 -18.10
N HIS A 104 5.47 10.76 -16.95
CA HIS A 104 5.48 12.10 -16.39
C HIS A 104 6.90 12.50 -15.92
N PRO A 105 7.84 12.70 -16.86
CA PRO A 105 9.23 12.98 -16.52
C PRO A 105 9.37 14.28 -15.72
N GLY A 106 10.20 14.24 -14.68
CA GLY A 106 10.50 15.39 -13.83
C GLY A 106 9.46 15.67 -12.72
N LEU A 107 8.31 15.01 -12.70
CA LEU A 107 7.39 15.14 -11.60
C LEU A 107 7.84 14.31 -10.38
N PRO A 108 7.64 14.82 -9.14
CA PRO A 108 7.85 14.05 -7.94
C PRO A 108 6.92 12.83 -7.92
N CYS A 109 7.46 11.69 -7.51
CA CYS A 109 6.73 10.44 -7.42
C CYS A 109 6.64 10.01 -5.95
N VAL A 110 5.41 9.95 -5.44
CA VAL A 110 5.09 9.44 -4.11
C VAL A 110 4.51 8.04 -4.25
N LEU A 111 5.00 7.12 -3.43
CA LEU A 111 4.44 5.79 -3.27
C LEU A 111 3.60 5.74 -2.01
N GLY A 112 2.43 5.13 -2.07
CA GLY A 112 1.63 4.90 -0.89
C GLY A 112 0.83 3.61 -1.00
N GLY A 113 0.26 3.18 0.12
CA GLY A 113 -0.59 2.01 0.13
C GLY A 113 -1.39 1.89 1.42
N HIS A 114 -2.40 1.05 1.35
CA HIS A 114 -3.28 0.72 2.45
C HIS A 114 -3.09 -0.74 2.87
N SER A 115 -2.97 -1.02 4.17
CA SER A 115 -2.90 -2.38 4.72
C SER A 115 -1.81 -3.21 4.02
N MET A 116 -2.12 -4.37 3.40
CA MET A 116 -1.17 -5.14 2.59
C MET A 116 -0.41 -4.26 1.59
N GLY A 117 -1.10 -3.32 0.93
CA GLY A 117 -0.46 -2.39 0.00
C GLY A 117 0.55 -1.46 0.66
N SER A 118 0.37 -1.09 1.93
CA SER A 118 1.35 -0.30 2.68
C SER A 118 2.64 -1.08 2.96
N PHE A 119 2.52 -2.38 3.23
CA PHE A 119 3.67 -3.26 3.40
C PHE A 119 4.42 -3.50 2.09
N ILE A 120 3.69 -3.64 0.96
CA ILE A 120 4.31 -3.72 -0.37
C ILE A 120 5.00 -2.39 -0.71
N ALA A 121 4.39 -1.25 -0.36
CA ALA A 121 5.00 0.07 -0.54
C ALA A 121 6.28 0.23 0.29
N LEU A 122 6.30 -0.23 1.54
CA LEU A 122 7.49 -0.24 2.37
C LEU A 122 8.59 -1.12 1.76
N ALA A 123 8.26 -2.34 1.31
CA ALA A 123 9.20 -3.24 0.63
C ALA A 123 9.78 -2.63 -0.65
N ALA A 124 8.94 -1.96 -1.46
CA ALA A 124 9.40 -1.28 -2.68
C ALA A 124 10.30 -0.08 -2.35
N ALA A 125 9.98 0.71 -1.33
CA ALA A 125 10.81 1.82 -0.89
C ALA A 125 12.18 1.37 -0.35
N GLN A 126 12.25 0.24 0.33
CA GLN A 126 13.51 -0.39 0.75
C GLN A 126 14.40 -0.81 -0.43
N ARG A 127 13.82 -1.06 -1.62
CA ARG A 127 14.57 -1.46 -2.83
C ARG A 127 14.91 -0.29 -3.75
N THR A 128 14.12 0.78 -3.79
CA THR A 128 14.24 1.87 -4.77
C THR A 128 13.91 3.25 -4.21
N GLY A 129 13.95 3.43 -2.90
CA GLY A 129 13.51 4.65 -2.25
C GLY A 129 14.18 5.94 -2.75
N GLU A 130 15.39 5.88 -3.28
CA GLU A 130 16.09 7.01 -3.91
C GLU A 130 15.34 7.61 -5.12
N ASN A 131 14.44 6.84 -5.72
CA ASN A 131 13.60 7.25 -6.82
C ASN A 131 12.24 7.83 -6.40
N LEU A 132 11.95 7.85 -5.10
CA LEU A 132 10.72 8.35 -4.52
C LEU A 132 10.91 9.72 -3.89
N SER A 133 9.88 10.54 -3.97
CA SER A 133 9.83 11.84 -3.28
C SER A 133 9.14 11.76 -1.92
N GLY A 134 8.49 10.63 -1.62
CA GLY A 134 7.83 10.39 -0.35
C GLY A 134 7.15 9.02 -0.30
N LEU A 135 6.86 8.55 0.91
CA LEU A 135 6.21 7.27 1.19
C LEU A 135 5.01 7.48 2.11
N VAL A 136 3.83 6.94 1.75
CA VAL A 136 2.62 6.98 2.58
C VAL A 136 2.27 5.56 3.02
N LEU A 137 2.30 5.31 4.33
CA LEU A 137 1.95 4.04 4.95
C LEU A 137 0.61 4.19 5.68
N CYS A 138 -0.47 3.66 5.09
CA CYS A 138 -1.81 3.76 5.63
C CYS A 138 -2.26 2.41 6.21
N ALA A 139 -2.72 2.41 7.46
CA ALA A 139 -3.09 1.22 8.23
C ALA A 139 -1.96 0.16 8.24
N SER A 140 -0.74 0.63 8.49
CA SER A 140 0.48 -0.15 8.61
C SER A 140 0.81 -0.37 10.09
N ASP A 141 1.47 -1.46 10.39
CA ASP A 141 1.90 -1.78 11.76
C ASP A 141 3.34 -2.30 11.79
N TYR A 142 3.86 -2.50 12.99
CA TYR A 142 5.14 -3.15 13.22
C TYR A 142 5.04 -4.25 14.27
N HIS A 143 5.59 -5.40 13.91
CA HIS A 143 5.90 -6.47 14.86
C HIS A 143 7.31 -7.00 14.59
N PRO A 144 8.03 -7.47 15.62
CA PRO A 144 9.35 -8.08 15.43
C PRO A 144 9.27 -9.33 14.55
N ALA A 145 10.33 -9.63 13.79
CA ALA A 145 10.42 -10.80 12.90
C ALA A 145 10.07 -12.14 13.58
N ALA A 146 10.36 -12.27 14.89
CA ALA A 146 9.99 -13.46 15.68
C ALA A 146 8.45 -13.66 15.76
N TYR A 147 7.68 -12.57 15.84
CA TYR A 147 6.22 -12.61 15.83
C TYR A 147 5.69 -13.26 14.56
N TYR A 148 6.16 -12.81 13.40
CA TYR A 148 5.75 -13.35 12.10
C TYR A 148 6.21 -14.80 11.90
N THR A 149 7.36 -15.16 12.46
CA THR A 149 7.83 -16.57 12.46
C THR A 149 6.83 -17.47 13.18
N LEU A 150 6.35 -17.05 14.36
CA LEU A 150 5.37 -17.78 15.16
C LEU A 150 4.00 -17.82 14.48
N MET A 151 3.51 -16.68 14.01
CA MET A 151 2.23 -16.56 13.31
C MET A 151 2.18 -17.37 12.00
N GLY A 152 3.32 -17.55 11.34
CA GLY A 152 3.44 -18.35 10.12
C GLY A 152 3.33 -19.87 10.34
N LEU A 153 3.53 -20.38 11.55
CA LEU A 153 3.50 -21.82 11.81
C LEU A 153 2.15 -22.48 11.50
N PRO A 154 1.01 -22.01 12.03
CA PRO A 154 -0.30 -22.60 11.72
C PRO A 154 -0.68 -22.43 10.24
N VAL A 155 -0.28 -21.32 9.60
CA VAL A 155 -0.55 -21.07 8.18
C VAL A 155 0.23 -22.05 7.29
N ARG A 156 1.52 -22.28 7.58
CA ARG A 156 2.35 -23.28 6.87
C ARG A 156 1.82 -24.71 7.04
N LEU A 157 1.34 -25.05 8.24
CA LEU A 157 0.73 -26.35 8.50
C LEU A 157 -0.57 -26.52 7.69
N THR A 158 -1.41 -25.47 7.66
CA THR A 158 -2.64 -25.45 6.89
C THR A 158 -2.35 -25.57 5.39
N ARG A 159 -1.33 -24.89 4.87
CA ARG A 159 -0.88 -25.00 3.48
C ARG A 159 -0.45 -26.43 3.12
N ARG A 160 0.28 -27.11 4.00
CA ARG A 160 0.67 -28.53 3.78
C ARG A 160 -0.55 -29.44 3.65
N ARG A 161 -1.63 -29.12 4.36
CA ARG A 161 -2.86 -29.91 4.36
C ARG A 161 -3.79 -29.59 3.19
N ASN A 162 -3.95 -28.30 2.86
CA ASN A 162 -4.93 -27.81 1.87
C ASN A 162 -4.30 -27.56 0.49
N GLY A 163 -2.97 -27.65 0.36
CA GLY A 163 -2.24 -27.30 -0.85
C GLY A 163 -2.06 -25.78 -1.01
N LYS A 164 -1.19 -25.35 -1.93
CA LYS A 164 -0.85 -23.93 -2.16
C LYS A 164 -2.09 -23.07 -2.52
N ARG A 165 -2.93 -23.57 -3.41
CA ARG A 165 -4.11 -22.85 -3.93
C ARG A 165 -5.39 -23.07 -3.10
N GLY A 166 -5.31 -23.84 -2.03
CA GLY A 166 -6.42 -24.07 -1.13
C GLY A 166 -6.73 -22.83 -0.26
N VAL A 167 -8.00 -22.61 0.05
CA VAL A 167 -8.44 -21.65 1.06
C VAL A 167 -8.70 -22.36 2.39
N SER A 168 -8.73 -21.62 3.49
CA SER A 168 -8.84 -22.22 4.83
C SER A 168 -9.80 -21.45 5.73
N PRO A 169 -10.90 -22.09 6.17
CA PRO A 169 -11.75 -21.50 7.19
C PRO A 169 -11.04 -21.22 8.52
N LEU A 170 -9.97 -21.99 8.82
CA LEU A 170 -9.15 -21.73 10.01
C LEU A 170 -8.40 -20.40 9.89
N ILE A 171 -7.77 -20.14 8.73
CA ILE A 171 -7.07 -18.87 8.49
C ILE A 171 -8.08 -17.72 8.55
N ARG A 172 -9.22 -17.81 7.84
CA ARG A 172 -10.29 -16.81 7.90
C ARG A 172 -10.71 -16.52 9.34
N ARG A 173 -10.91 -17.55 10.16
CA ARG A 173 -11.29 -17.38 11.57
C ARG A 173 -10.18 -16.72 12.41
N MET A 174 -8.90 -17.00 12.11
CA MET A 174 -7.74 -16.44 12.81
C MET A 174 -7.45 -14.99 12.40
N THR A 175 -7.92 -14.55 11.24
CA THR A 175 -7.76 -13.21 10.66
C THR A 175 -9.07 -12.44 10.73
N PHE A 176 -9.85 -12.39 9.68
CA PHE A 176 -11.11 -11.63 9.60
C PHE A 176 -12.06 -11.90 10.76
N GLY A 177 -12.22 -13.19 11.14
CA GLY A 177 -13.07 -13.56 12.27
C GLY A 177 -12.52 -13.10 13.62
N ALA A 178 -11.21 -12.99 13.80
CA ALA A 178 -10.61 -12.46 15.02
C ALA A 178 -10.73 -10.93 15.08
N TRP A 179 -10.55 -10.24 13.96
CA TRP A 179 -10.72 -8.78 13.87
C TRP A 179 -12.18 -8.36 14.10
N ALA A 180 -13.13 -9.07 13.48
CA ALA A 180 -14.56 -8.82 13.70
C ALA A 180 -14.96 -8.91 15.17
N LYS A 181 -14.41 -9.85 15.94
CA LYS A 181 -14.69 -10.02 17.36
C LYS A 181 -14.18 -8.87 18.26
N ARG A 182 -13.25 -8.05 17.76
CA ARG A 182 -12.72 -6.89 18.49
C ARG A 182 -13.61 -5.65 18.34
N VAL A 183 -14.56 -5.68 17.40
CA VAL A 183 -15.53 -4.61 17.20
C VAL A 183 -16.69 -4.80 18.16
N PRO A 184 -17.07 -3.80 18.95
CA PRO A 184 -18.25 -3.89 19.81
C PRO A 184 -19.54 -4.01 18.99
N ASN A 185 -20.36 -5.02 19.29
CA ASN A 185 -21.66 -5.26 18.65
C ASN A 185 -21.63 -5.20 17.10
N PRO A 186 -20.81 -6.01 16.43
CA PRO A 186 -20.69 -5.95 14.99
C PRO A 186 -22.00 -6.40 14.33
N SER A 187 -22.42 -5.71 13.27
CA SER A 187 -23.57 -6.07 12.43
C SER A 187 -23.18 -7.04 11.32
N THR A 188 -21.91 -6.96 10.86
CA THR A 188 -21.33 -7.80 9.82
C THR A 188 -19.94 -8.31 10.23
N GLU A 189 -19.41 -9.28 9.50
CA GLU A 189 -18.05 -9.78 9.71
C GLU A 189 -16.97 -8.80 9.23
N PHE A 190 -17.33 -7.69 8.56
CA PHE A 190 -16.44 -6.68 8.00
C PHE A 190 -16.54 -5.31 8.69
N ASP A 191 -17.30 -5.19 9.78
CA ASP A 191 -17.42 -3.92 10.50
C ASP A 191 -16.07 -3.40 11.05
N TRP A 192 -15.06 -4.25 11.12
CA TRP A 192 -13.70 -3.86 11.49
C TRP A 192 -13.03 -2.95 10.46
N LEU A 193 -13.57 -2.86 9.23
CA LEU A 193 -13.05 -1.98 8.18
C LEU A 193 -13.35 -0.51 8.49
N SER A 194 -14.59 -0.18 8.87
CA SER A 194 -15.04 1.20 9.02
C SER A 194 -16.18 1.33 10.02
N ASN A 195 -16.30 2.50 10.64
CA ASN A 195 -17.47 2.92 11.41
C ASN A 195 -18.64 3.38 10.50
N ASP A 196 -18.34 3.74 9.24
CA ASP A 196 -19.33 4.08 8.23
C ASP A 196 -19.95 2.81 7.64
N ARG A 197 -21.20 2.53 8.02
CA ARG A 197 -21.94 1.34 7.58
C ARG A 197 -22.15 1.30 6.07
N ASP A 198 -22.29 2.45 5.42
CA ASP A 198 -22.50 2.51 3.97
C ASP A 198 -21.20 2.09 3.24
N GLN A 199 -20.06 2.42 3.79
CA GLN A 199 -18.77 1.97 3.24
C GLN A 199 -18.57 0.46 3.43
N VAL A 200 -18.93 -0.08 4.61
CA VAL A 200 -18.91 -1.53 4.85
C VAL A 200 -19.88 -2.25 3.90
N GLN A 201 -21.08 -1.69 3.69
CA GLN A 201 -22.05 -2.29 2.76
C GLN A 201 -21.54 -2.28 1.32
N ARG A 202 -20.91 -1.18 0.86
CA ARG A 202 -20.27 -1.12 -0.48
C ARG A 202 -19.18 -2.16 -0.66
N TYR A 203 -18.41 -2.45 0.40
CA TYR A 203 -17.41 -3.52 0.37
C TYR A 203 -18.06 -4.90 0.26
N LEU A 204 -19.17 -5.14 0.97
CA LEU A 204 -19.93 -6.39 0.94
C LEU A 204 -20.62 -6.62 -0.40
N ASP A 205 -21.11 -5.56 -1.05
CA ASP A 205 -21.83 -5.63 -2.33
C ASP A 205 -20.88 -5.73 -3.54
N ASP A 206 -19.57 -5.64 -3.32
CA ASP A 206 -18.56 -5.70 -4.38
C ASP A 206 -17.99 -7.11 -4.53
N ASP A 207 -18.31 -7.79 -5.63
CA ASP A 207 -17.84 -9.16 -5.94
C ASP A 207 -16.30 -9.28 -6.02
N LEU A 208 -15.58 -8.15 -6.16
CA LEU A 208 -14.13 -8.09 -6.18
C LEU A 208 -13.52 -7.87 -4.78
N CYS A 209 -14.35 -7.79 -3.74
CA CYS A 209 -13.95 -7.61 -2.35
C CYS A 209 -14.30 -8.83 -1.47
N GLY A 210 -13.73 -8.91 -0.28
CA GLY A 210 -14.14 -9.83 0.79
C GLY A 210 -13.86 -11.32 0.54
N PHE A 211 -13.14 -11.68 -0.51
CA PHE A 211 -12.80 -13.07 -0.83
C PHE A 211 -11.66 -13.62 0.04
N ASP A 212 -11.61 -14.94 0.14
CA ASP A 212 -10.53 -15.62 0.86
C ASP A 212 -9.28 -15.73 -0.03
N CYS A 213 -8.13 -15.29 0.52
CA CYS A 213 -6.84 -15.54 -0.11
C CYS A 213 -6.36 -16.97 0.17
N THR A 214 -5.56 -17.51 -0.76
CA THR A 214 -5.05 -18.87 -0.67
C THR A 214 -4.05 -19.03 0.47
N THR A 215 -3.85 -20.26 0.91
CA THR A 215 -2.86 -20.60 1.95
C THR A 215 -1.44 -20.17 1.57
N GLU A 216 -1.09 -20.24 0.27
CA GLU A 216 0.20 -19.76 -0.23
C GLU A 216 0.32 -18.26 -0.10
N SER A 217 -0.70 -17.49 -0.51
CA SER A 217 -0.69 -16.03 -0.40
C SER A 217 -0.50 -15.57 1.05
N TRP A 218 -1.15 -16.22 2.01
CA TRP A 218 -0.94 -15.95 3.43
C TRP A 218 0.47 -16.31 3.90
N CYS A 219 1.04 -17.43 3.44
CA CYS A 219 2.42 -17.80 3.77
C CYS A 219 3.41 -16.76 3.25
N GLN A 220 3.22 -16.33 2.00
CA GLN A 220 4.10 -15.37 1.34
C GLN A 220 3.97 -13.98 1.94
N LEU A 221 2.76 -13.54 2.29
CA LEU A 221 2.55 -12.28 3.00
C LEU A 221 3.27 -12.27 4.35
N ILE A 222 3.07 -13.30 5.19
CA ILE A 222 3.70 -13.38 6.51
C ILE A 222 5.23 -13.42 6.39
N GLU A 223 5.77 -14.11 5.40
CA GLU A 223 7.22 -14.13 5.15
C GLU A 223 7.72 -12.76 4.68
N GLY A 224 6.99 -12.09 3.79
CA GLY A 224 7.29 -10.72 3.38
C GLY A 224 7.29 -9.74 4.56
N LEU A 225 6.27 -9.79 5.43
CA LEU A 225 6.20 -8.98 6.65
C LEU A 225 7.40 -9.25 7.58
N ARG A 226 7.80 -10.51 7.74
CA ARG A 226 8.98 -10.88 8.52
C ARG A 226 10.26 -10.26 7.98
N GLN A 227 10.39 -10.18 6.66
CA GLN A 227 11.58 -9.61 5.99
C GLN A 227 11.61 -8.10 6.15
N ILE A 228 10.55 -7.38 5.75
CA ILE A 228 10.52 -5.91 5.71
C ILE A 228 10.64 -5.27 7.09
N HIS A 229 10.22 -5.96 8.14
CA HIS A 229 10.30 -5.48 9.52
C HIS A 229 11.59 -5.91 10.23
N SER A 230 12.52 -6.56 9.55
CA SER A 230 13.86 -6.75 10.11
C SER A 230 14.59 -5.40 10.20
N ILE A 231 15.37 -5.19 11.25
CA ILE A 231 16.14 -3.94 11.43
C ILE A 231 17.06 -3.67 10.24
N VAL A 232 17.61 -4.73 9.64
CA VAL A 232 18.46 -4.62 8.45
C VAL A 232 17.70 -4.04 7.26
N GLN A 233 16.48 -4.55 6.99
CA GLN A 233 15.67 -4.07 5.87
C GLN A 233 15.07 -2.67 6.12
N LEU A 234 14.73 -2.35 7.35
CA LEU A 234 14.26 -1.00 7.69
C LEU A 234 15.38 0.04 7.50
N ALA A 235 16.64 -0.34 7.74
CA ALA A 235 17.80 0.51 7.50
C ALA A 235 18.10 0.74 5.99
N GLU A 236 17.48 0.00 5.08
CA GLU A 236 17.57 0.25 3.62
C GLU A 236 16.66 1.40 3.15
N LEU A 237 15.78 1.93 4.01
CA LEU A 237 15.03 3.14 3.68
C LEU A 237 16.02 4.31 3.55
N PRO A 238 15.88 5.14 2.48
CA PRO A 238 16.74 6.31 2.35
C PRO A 238 16.55 7.29 3.51
N ASP A 239 17.63 7.77 4.10
CA ASP A 239 17.66 8.64 5.29
C ASP A 239 16.79 9.90 5.14
N GLN A 240 16.65 10.41 3.91
CA GLN A 240 15.92 11.65 3.62
C GLN A 240 14.56 11.42 2.97
N LEU A 241 14.08 10.17 2.88
CA LEU A 241 12.76 9.88 2.32
C LEU A 241 11.66 10.28 3.31
N PRO A 242 10.84 11.32 3.02
CA PRO A 242 9.75 11.67 3.91
C PRO A 242 8.71 10.55 3.97
N VAL A 243 8.29 10.19 5.19
CA VAL A 243 7.26 9.18 5.44
C VAL A 243 6.04 9.82 6.09
N LEU A 244 4.86 9.54 5.55
CA LEU A 244 3.57 9.82 6.18
C LEU A 244 2.97 8.51 6.68
N LEU A 245 2.78 8.39 7.98
CA LEU A 245 2.15 7.25 8.63
C LEU A 245 0.73 7.59 9.06
N LEU A 246 -0.24 6.83 8.59
CA LEU A 246 -1.66 7.05 8.83
C LEU A 246 -2.31 5.79 9.40
N GLY A 247 -3.12 5.90 10.45
CA GLY A 247 -3.82 4.77 11.04
C GLY A 247 -5.06 5.16 11.83
N GLY A 248 -5.86 4.18 12.19
CA GLY A 248 -7.04 4.33 13.02
C GLY A 248 -6.78 3.91 14.47
N GLU A 249 -7.26 4.70 15.42
CA GLU A 249 -7.15 4.41 16.86
C GLU A 249 -7.93 3.15 17.24
N GLN A 250 -9.01 2.83 16.51
CA GLN A 250 -9.84 1.65 16.73
C GLN A 250 -9.57 0.51 15.73
N ASP A 251 -8.47 0.57 14.98
CA ASP A 251 -8.10 -0.49 14.03
C ASP A 251 -7.74 -1.79 14.76
N PRO A 252 -8.56 -2.86 14.63
CA PRO A 252 -8.29 -4.11 15.33
C PRO A 252 -7.11 -4.91 14.77
N ILE A 253 -6.66 -4.63 13.54
CA ILE A 253 -5.50 -5.27 12.93
C ILE A 253 -4.22 -4.77 13.59
N SER A 254 -4.11 -3.46 13.79
CA SER A 254 -2.96 -2.81 14.40
C SER A 254 -2.99 -2.83 15.95
N ASP A 255 -3.74 -3.77 16.55
CA ASP A 255 -3.96 -3.87 18.00
C ASP A 255 -4.45 -2.55 18.62
N ILE A 256 -5.51 -1.96 18.00
CA ILE A 256 -6.11 -0.70 18.44
C ILE A 256 -5.06 0.43 18.42
N GLY A 257 -4.45 0.60 17.24
CA GLY A 257 -3.45 1.64 16.96
C GLY A 257 -2.04 1.39 17.51
N LYS A 258 -1.84 0.39 18.40
CA LYS A 258 -0.52 0.14 19.00
C LYS A 258 0.53 -0.29 18.00
N GLY A 259 0.16 -1.08 16.99
CA GLY A 259 1.07 -1.51 15.94
C GLY A 259 1.59 -0.34 15.11
N MET A 260 0.73 0.65 14.81
CA MET A 260 1.14 1.88 14.16
C MET A 260 2.11 2.69 15.04
N LEU A 261 1.81 2.87 16.33
CA LEU A 261 2.71 3.57 17.27
C LEU A 261 4.06 2.86 17.41
N ALA A 262 4.07 1.52 17.34
CA ALA A 262 5.31 0.76 17.33
C ALA A 262 6.13 1.00 16.06
N LEU A 263 5.48 1.09 14.89
CA LEU A 263 6.14 1.44 13.62
C LEU A 263 6.70 2.87 13.67
N GLU A 264 5.90 3.82 14.17
CA GLU A 264 6.34 5.20 14.39
C GLU A 264 7.60 5.26 15.25
N GLN A 265 7.63 4.56 16.37
CA GLN A 265 8.78 4.52 17.27
C GLN A 265 10.02 3.94 16.58
N VAL A 266 9.88 2.87 15.80
CA VAL A 266 11.00 2.26 15.08
C VAL A 266 11.54 3.21 14.01
N LEU A 267 10.68 3.86 13.21
CA LEU A 267 11.09 4.83 12.19
C LEU A 267 11.77 6.07 12.82
N HIS A 268 11.31 6.52 13.98
CA HIS A 268 11.98 7.57 14.74
C HIS A 268 13.39 7.19 15.19
N THR A 269 13.61 5.94 15.62
CA THR A 269 14.95 5.47 16.00
C THR A 269 15.92 5.40 14.82
N MET A 270 15.38 5.40 13.59
CA MET A 270 16.15 5.42 12.32
C MET A 270 16.31 6.83 11.75
N GLU A 271 15.92 7.86 12.50
CA GLU A 271 16.00 9.27 12.09
C GLU A 271 15.25 9.57 10.76
N THR A 272 14.27 8.72 10.39
CA THR A 272 13.44 8.91 9.20
C THR A 272 12.63 10.20 9.33
N PRO A 273 12.56 11.08 8.30
CA PRO A 273 11.67 12.23 8.30
C PRO A 273 10.19 11.78 8.33
N LEU A 274 9.58 11.79 9.49
CA LEU A 274 8.28 11.16 9.75
C LEU A 274 7.21 12.16 10.15
N THR A 275 6.04 12.06 9.52
CA THR A 275 4.79 12.65 9.98
C THR A 275 3.82 11.51 10.29
N ALA A 276 3.28 11.46 11.49
CA ALA A 276 2.31 10.45 11.88
C ALA A 276 0.97 11.09 12.26
N HIS A 277 -0.13 10.44 11.84
CA HIS A 277 -1.48 10.85 12.19
C HIS A 277 -2.33 9.63 12.53
N LEU A 278 -2.69 9.52 13.81
CA LEU A 278 -3.61 8.50 14.31
C LEU A 278 -5.01 9.10 14.38
N CYS A 279 -5.91 8.59 13.53
CA CYS A 279 -7.29 9.06 13.45
C CYS A 279 -8.09 8.61 14.68
N CYS A 280 -8.60 9.58 15.44
CA CYS A 280 -9.49 9.29 16.55
C CYS A 280 -10.74 8.53 16.06
N GLU A 281 -11.10 7.47 16.78
CA GLU A 281 -12.21 6.57 16.45
C GLU A 281 -12.15 5.89 15.07
N GLY A 282 -11.12 6.14 14.24
CA GLY A 282 -10.96 5.48 12.95
C GLY A 282 -10.68 3.99 13.09
N ARG A 283 -11.29 3.16 12.24
CA ARG A 283 -10.99 1.73 12.09
C ARG A 283 -9.95 1.50 10.99
N HIS A 284 -9.94 0.33 10.37
CA HIS A 284 -8.89 -0.07 9.45
C HIS A 284 -8.85 0.74 8.15
N GLU A 285 -9.99 0.97 7.52
CA GLU A 285 -10.10 1.75 6.27
C GLU A 285 -10.35 3.24 6.57
N ILE A 286 -9.42 3.91 7.26
CA ILE A 286 -9.56 5.30 7.72
C ILE A 286 -9.96 6.29 6.62
N ARG A 287 -9.62 6.02 5.36
CA ARG A 287 -10.02 6.87 4.22
C ARG A 287 -11.51 6.69 3.87
N HIS A 288 -12.08 5.54 4.19
CA HIS A 288 -13.48 5.17 4.03
C HIS A 288 -14.23 5.16 5.38
N ASP A 289 -13.74 5.89 6.38
CA ASP A 289 -14.35 6.04 7.70
C ASP A 289 -14.79 7.49 7.93
N HIS A 290 -15.44 7.77 9.03
CA HIS A 290 -15.90 9.12 9.40
C HIS A 290 -14.76 10.15 9.45
N CYS A 291 -13.54 9.72 9.73
CA CYS A 291 -12.34 10.58 9.69
C CYS A 291 -11.74 10.74 8.27
N GLY A 292 -12.39 10.23 7.24
CA GLY A 292 -11.83 10.18 5.88
C GLY A 292 -11.46 11.54 5.29
N ASP A 293 -12.20 12.60 5.59
CA ASP A 293 -11.88 13.95 5.14
C ASP A 293 -10.66 14.52 5.86
N GLN A 294 -10.51 14.26 7.17
CA GLN A 294 -9.33 14.65 7.94
C GLN A 294 -8.07 13.95 7.42
N VAL A 295 -8.16 12.65 7.09
CA VAL A 295 -7.07 11.90 6.47
C VAL A 295 -6.67 12.51 5.14
N LEU A 296 -7.65 12.87 4.31
CA LEU A 296 -7.41 13.50 3.02
C LEU A 296 -6.72 14.87 3.18
N ASP A 297 -7.17 15.68 4.11
CA ASP A 297 -6.56 16.99 4.37
C ASP A 297 -5.12 16.85 4.89
N THR A 298 -4.86 15.88 5.75
CA THR A 298 -3.50 15.55 6.20
C THR A 298 -2.61 15.14 5.02
N MET A 299 -3.10 14.26 4.12
CA MET A 299 -2.37 13.87 2.92
C MET A 299 -2.10 15.07 2.01
N ARG A 300 -3.07 15.95 1.80
CA ARG A 300 -2.94 17.15 0.96
C ARG A 300 -1.85 18.08 1.49
N GLN A 301 -1.89 18.39 2.78
CA GLN A 301 -0.90 19.26 3.44
C GLN A 301 0.51 18.65 3.36
N TRP A 302 0.63 17.33 3.53
CA TRP A 302 1.90 16.65 3.47
C TRP A 302 2.47 16.55 2.04
N LEU A 303 1.61 16.41 1.02
CA LEU A 303 2.01 16.33 -0.38
C LEU A 303 2.44 17.70 -0.96
N GLU A 304 1.94 18.82 -0.43
CA GLU A 304 2.17 20.15 -1.00
C GLU A 304 3.66 20.54 -1.07
N PRO A 305 4.48 20.41 -0.02
CA PRO A 305 5.91 20.74 -0.10
C PRO A 305 6.68 19.80 -1.05
N LEU A 306 6.25 18.54 -1.21
CA LEU A 306 6.89 17.59 -2.12
C LEU A 306 6.69 18.00 -3.59
N ALA A 307 5.55 18.61 -3.92
CA ALA A 307 5.28 19.15 -5.25
C ALA A 307 6.27 20.26 -5.65
N LEU A 308 6.77 21.02 -4.69
CA LEU A 308 7.73 22.12 -4.91
C LEU A 308 9.16 21.59 -5.12
N MET A 309 9.53 20.47 -4.52
CA MET A 309 10.85 19.86 -4.67
C MET A 309 11.10 19.35 -6.11
N GLY A 310 10.08 18.83 -6.80
CA GLY A 310 10.17 18.39 -8.18
C GLY A 310 10.52 19.51 -9.17
N CYS A 311 10.02 20.72 -8.95
CA CYS A 311 10.38 21.89 -9.76
C CYS A 311 11.86 22.30 -9.62
N ALA A 312 12.48 22.07 -8.49
CA ALA A 312 13.89 22.42 -8.23
C ALA A 312 14.87 21.44 -8.91
N LEU A 313 14.48 20.18 -9.05
CA LEU A 313 15.31 19.15 -9.72
C LEU A 313 15.22 19.20 -11.24
N ALA A 314 14.23 19.88 -11.82
CA ALA A 314 14.07 20.08 -13.26
C ALA A 314 14.98 21.17 -13.83
N SER A 315 15.70 21.92 -13.01
CA SER A 315 16.73 22.86 -13.47
C SER A 315 17.97 22.07 -13.88
N PRO A 316 18.51 22.25 -15.13
CA PRO A 316 19.72 21.56 -15.53
C PRO A 316 20.86 21.95 -14.61
N ARG A 317 21.49 20.97 -13.96
CA ARG A 317 22.74 21.21 -13.22
C ARG A 317 23.75 21.83 -14.18
N PRO A 318 24.40 22.96 -13.85
CA PRO A 318 25.46 23.49 -14.70
C PRO A 318 26.53 22.42 -14.86
N THR A 319 26.83 22.06 -16.09
CA THR A 319 27.94 21.18 -16.45
C THR A 319 29.22 21.77 -15.86
N PRO A 320 30.02 20.99 -15.13
CA PRO A 320 31.32 21.48 -14.63
C PRO A 320 32.19 21.85 -15.85
N SER A 321 32.53 23.13 -15.95
CA SER A 321 33.47 23.61 -16.95
C SER A 321 34.84 22.96 -16.68
N VAL A 322 35.25 22.07 -17.58
CA VAL A 322 36.62 21.56 -17.62
C VAL A 322 37.52 22.72 -18.02
N ARG A 323 38.22 23.29 -17.06
CA ARG A 323 39.38 24.16 -17.36
C ARG A 323 40.49 23.27 -17.87
N VAL A 324 40.74 23.32 -19.16
CA VAL A 324 41.98 22.85 -19.76
C VAL A 324 43.04 23.89 -19.37
N LEU A 325 43.99 23.50 -18.50
CA LEU A 325 45.25 24.24 -18.29
C LEU A 325 46.17 23.85 -19.45
N LEU A 326 46.51 24.83 -20.28
CA LEU A 326 47.62 24.79 -21.21
C LEU A 326 48.93 25.02 -20.46
#